data_c1d21f3af9b98103b442331a9f376f25
#
_entry.id   c1d21f3af9b98103b442331a9f376f25
#
_cell.length_a   1.000
_cell.length_b   1.000
_cell.length_c   1.000
_cell.angle_alpha   90.00
_cell.angle_beta   90.00
_cell.angle_gamma   90.00
#
_symmetry.space_group_name_H-M   'P 1'
#
loop_
_entity.id
_entity.type
_entity.pdbx_description
1 polymer ?
#
loop_
_entity_poly.entity_id
_entity_poly.type
_entity_poly.pdbx_seq_one_letter_code
_entity_poly.pdbx_strand_id
1 'polypeptide(L)'
;MVFNPLYIVWNFNPVLFSVGGLDIRYYGLMWALAILVGAKFFDNFCKREGLPSSVSESIFIYGTLATIIGSRLGHCLFYEPQHYLAHPLAIITEIRNGGMASHGAAVGLLIGLWLFSRRNKLPYIWSLDRIMIPVAIGGAAVRFGNLFNSEIVGSVTDMPWGFKFVRLYRDLPLDAVPVQHPTQLYEALCYVVTFGVLWWLYYRRDTGVRLSLIHISEPTRP
;
A
#
# COMPACT_ATOMS: atom_id res chain seq x y z
N MET A 1 -22.14 -14.32 36.55
CA MET A 1 -22.02 -13.11 35.73
C MET A 1 -21.36 -13.52 34.44
N VAL A 2 -22.10 -13.63 33.37
CA VAL A 2 -21.54 -13.87 32.05
C VAL A 2 -21.05 -12.49 31.58
N PHE A 3 -19.72 -12.24 31.64
CA PHE A 3 -19.13 -11.11 30.96
C PHE A 3 -19.37 -11.35 29.47
N ASN A 4 -20.26 -10.60 28.85
CA ASN A 4 -20.29 -10.49 27.41
C ASN A 4 -18.96 -9.78 27.01
N PRO A 5 -18.04 -10.45 26.33
CA PRO A 5 -16.87 -9.76 25.86
C PRO A 5 -17.32 -8.60 24.97
N LEU A 6 -16.87 -7.41 25.30
CA LEU A 6 -17.04 -6.27 24.41
C LEU A 6 -16.35 -6.64 23.10
N TYR A 7 -17.08 -6.66 22.01
CA TYR A 7 -16.55 -6.85 20.66
C TYR A 7 -17.27 -5.90 19.70
N ILE A 8 -16.62 -5.59 18.63
CA ILE A 8 -17.16 -4.72 17.58
C ILE A 8 -17.71 -5.60 16.46
N VAL A 9 -19.00 -5.46 16.14
CA VAL A 9 -19.61 -6.14 15.00
C VAL A 9 -19.24 -5.38 13.73
N TRP A 10 -18.40 -5.98 12.89
CA TRP A 10 -17.95 -5.40 11.62
C TRP A 10 -18.70 -6.05 10.46
N ASN A 11 -19.74 -5.35 9.98
CA ASN A 11 -20.55 -5.75 8.82
C ASN A 11 -20.58 -4.65 7.77
N PHE A 12 -19.41 -4.12 7.44
CA PHE A 12 -19.27 -2.99 6.51
C PHE A 12 -19.42 -3.44 5.06
N ASN A 13 -20.18 -2.70 4.24
CA ASN A 13 -20.28 -2.97 2.81
C ASN A 13 -19.01 -2.45 2.09
N PRO A 14 -18.20 -3.31 1.44
CA PRO A 14 -17.00 -2.87 0.74
C PRO A 14 -17.30 -2.06 -0.54
N VAL A 15 -18.52 -2.11 -1.05
CA VAL A 15 -18.96 -1.32 -2.21
C VAL A 15 -19.51 0.02 -1.73
N LEU A 16 -18.94 1.11 -2.22
CA LEU A 16 -19.42 2.47 -1.94
C LEU A 16 -20.68 2.77 -2.76
N PHE A 17 -20.60 2.53 -4.07
CA PHE A 17 -21.73 2.64 -5.01
C PHE A 17 -21.43 1.88 -6.30
N SER A 18 -22.49 1.60 -7.07
CA SER A 18 -22.39 0.91 -8.37
C SER A 18 -22.93 1.81 -9.48
N VAL A 19 -22.20 1.93 -10.59
CA VAL A 19 -22.59 2.69 -11.77
C VAL A 19 -22.43 1.82 -13.01
N GLY A 20 -23.50 1.61 -13.75
CA GLY A 20 -23.45 0.86 -15.02
C GLY A 20 -22.89 -0.57 -14.88
N GLY A 21 -23.11 -1.24 -13.75
CA GLY A 21 -22.58 -2.57 -13.47
C GLY A 21 -21.12 -2.60 -12.97
N LEU A 22 -20.49 -1.43 -12.76
CA LEU A 22 -19.18 -1.31 -12.14
C LEU A 22 -19.31 -0.92 -10.68
N ASP A 23 -18.77 -1.77 -9.79
CA ASP A 23 -18.72 -1.51 -8.36
C ASP A 23 -17.50 -0.65 -8.00
N ILE A 24 -17.75 0.54 -7.46
CA ILE A 24 -16.71 1.38 -6.86
C ILE A 24 -16.53 0.94 -5.41
N ARG A 25 -15.38 0.36 -5.10
CA ARG A 25 -15.07 -0.19 -3.78
C ARG A 25 -14.18 0.75 -2.97
N TYR A 26 -14.38 0.77 -1.65
CA TYR A 26 -13.52 1.53 -0.74
C TYR A 26 -12.05 1.16 -0.85
N TYR A 27 -11.74 -0.12 -1.12
CA TYR A 27 -10.36 -0.58 -1.34
C TYR A 27 -9.68 0.17 -2.50
N GLY A 28 -10.38 0.31 -3.63
CA GLY A 28 -9.87 1.07 -4.78
C GLY A 28 -9.68 2.56 -4.46
N LEU A 29 -10.58 3.14 -3.65
CA LEU A 29 -10.44 4.53 -3.19
C LEU A 29 -9.23 4.72 -2.28
N MET A 30 -8.95 3.76 -1.39
CA MET A 30 -7.77 3.82 -0.53
C MET A 30 -6.47 3.74 -1.35
N TRP A 31 -6.45 2.94 -2.41
CA TRP A 31 -5.34 2.91 -3.36
C TRP A 31 -5.18 4.24 -4.10
N ALA A 32 -6.28 4.80 -4.63
CA ALA A 32 -6.24 6.10 -5.30
C ALA A 32 -5.76 7.21 -4.35
N LEU A 33 -6.24 7.22 -3.11
CA LEU A 33 -5.82 8.14 -2.06
C LEU A 33 -4.32 8.00 -1.77
N ALA A 34 -3.83 6.76 -1.61
CA ALA A 34 -2.41 6.48 -1.37
C ALA A 34 -1.52 7.05 -2.48
N ILE A 35 -1.92 6.85 -3.74
CA ILE A 35 -1.19 7.37 -4.90
C ILE A 35 -1.20 8.90 -4.95
N LEU A 36 -2.37 9.53 -4.76
CA LEU A 36 -2.51 10.99 -4.79
C LEU A 36 -1.75 11.67 -3.64
N VAL A 37 -1.86 11.13 -2.44
CA VAL A 37 -1.11 11.60 -1.27
C VAL A 37 0.38 11.43 -1.51
N GLY A 38 0.81 10.29 -2.03
CA GLY A 38 2.21 10.02 -2.40
C GLY A 38 2.75 11.02 -3.41
N ALA A 39 1.98 11.31 -4.47
CA ALA A 39 2.35 12.31 -5.47
C ALA A 39 2.52 13.71 -4.85
N LYS A 40 1.61 14.11 -3.95
CA LYS A 40 1.68 15.39 -3.26
C LYS A 40 2.91 15.52 -2.35
N PHE A 41 3.25 14.46 -1.60
CA PHE A 41 4.45 14.45 -0.79
C PHE A 41 5.71 14.57 -1.65
N PHE A 42 5.75 13.85 -2.77
CA PHE A 42 6.92 13.90 -3.66
C PHE A 42 7.07 15.26 -4.34
N ASP A 43 5.97 15.89 -4.74
CA ASP A 43 5.97 17.28 -5.23
C ASP A 43 6.55 18.26 -4.20
N ASN A 44 6.17 18.11 -2.92
CA ASN A 44 6.70 18.91 -1.83
C ASN A 44 8.21 18.68 -1.63
N PHE A 45 8.70 17.44 -1.77
CA PHE A 45 10.14 17.14 -1.68
C PHE A 45 10.91 17.78 -2.84
N CYS A 46 10.41 17.66 -4.07
CA CYS A 46 11.01 18.29 -5.23
C CYS A 46 11.09 19.82 -5.05
N LYS A 47 10.02 20.46 -4.61
CA LYS A 47 10.01 21.91 -4.35
C LYS A 47 11.02 22.33 -3.28
N ARG A 48 11.10 21.56 -2.18
CA ARG A 48 12.05 21.84 -1.09
C ARG A 48 13.50 21.68 -1.53
N GLU A 49 13.77 20.71 -2.39
CA GLU A 49 15.12 20.39 -2.87
C GLU A 49 15.50 21.15 -4.16
N GLY A 50 14.65 22.09 -4.61
CA GLY A 50 14.91 22.91 -5.80
C GLY A 50 14.86 22.14 -7.12
N LEU A 51 14.15 20.99 -7.14
CA LEU A 51 13.98 20.19 -8.35
C LEU A 51 12.75 20.65 -9.15
N PRO A 52 12.81 20.56 -10.50
CA PRO A 52 11.68 20.95 -11.33
C PRO A 52 10.46 20.01 -11.14
N SER A 53 9.26 20.53 -11.38
CA SER A 53 7.99 19.76 -11.28
C SER A 53 7.97 18.53 -12.20
N SER A 54 8.69 18.57 -13.32
CA SER A 54 8.83 17.43 -14.23
C SER A 54 9.43 16.18 -13.56
N VAL A 55 10.23 16.34 -12.51
CA VAL A 55 10.76 15.23 -11.71
C VAL A 55 9.64 14.58 -10.90
N SER A 56 8.75 15.39 -10.28
CA SER A 56 7.60 14.90 -9.54
C SER A 56 6.59 14.19 -10.46
N GLU A 57 6.30 14.74 -11.62
CA GLU A 57 5.45 14.10 -12.63
C GLU A 57 6.07 12.77 -13.12
N SER A 58 7.36 12.79 -13.38
CA SER A 58 8.09 11.61 -13.83
C SER A 58 8.01 10.46 -12.81
N ILE A 59 8.31 10.73 -11.53
CA ILE A 59 8.25 9.65 -10.52
C ILE A 59 6.83 9.13 -10.32
N PHE A 60 5.82 10.00 -10.44
CA PHE A 60 4.43 9.60 -10.37
C PHE A 60 4.10 8.57 -11.47
N ILE A 61 4.50 8.85 -12.71
CA ILE A 61 4.27 7.95 -13.86
C ILE A 61 5.05 6.65 -13.67
N TYR A 62 6.36 6.72 -13.45
CA TYR A 62 7.21 5.53 -13.29
C TYR A 62 6.77 4.68 -12.09
N GLY A 63 6.51 5.29 -10.94
CA GLY A 63 6.10 4.59 -9.73
C GLY A 63 4.75 3.92 -9.90
N THR A 64 3.75 4.63 -10.42
CA THR A 64 2.39 4.09 -10.58
C THR A 64 2.36 2.96 -11.60
N LEU A 65 2.90 3.18 -12.81
CA LEU A 65 2.90 2.16 -13.85
C LEU A 65 3.69 0.92 -13.44
N ALA A 66 4.87 1.13 -12.85
CA ALA A 66 5.71 0.01 -12.43
C ALA A 66 5.07 -0.80 -11.29
N THR A 67 4.37 -0.15 -10.36
CA THR A 67 3.62 -0.83 -9.30
C THR A 67 2.47 -1.65 -9.87
N ILE A 68 1.68 -1.10 -10.77
CA ILE A 68 0.54 -1.80 -11.41
C ILE A 68 1.05 -2.98 -12.26
N ILE A 69 2.01 -2.75 -13.13
CA ILE A 69 2.57 -3.79 -14.00
C ILE A 69 3.23 -4.88 -13.15
N GLY A 70 4.04 -4.48 -12.17
CA GLY A 70 4.73 -5.42 -11.29
C GLY A 70 3.77 -6.27 -10.48
N SER A 71 2.71 -5.67 -9.91
CA SER A 71 1.72 -6.41 -9.13
C SER A 71 0.95 -7.43 -9.99
N ARG A 72 0.61 -7.06 -11.22
CA ARG A 72 -0.07 -7.97 -12.16
C ARG A 72 0.84 -9.10 -12.62
N LEU A 73 2.05 -8.78 -13.05
CA LEU A 73 3.04 -9.79 -13.45
C LEU A 73 3.40 -10.71 -12.28
N GLY A 74 3.56 -10.16 -11.08
CA GLY A 74 3.81 -10.95 -9.88
C GLY A 74 2.69 -11.96 -9.62
N HIS A 75 1.42 -11.55 -9.76
CA HIS A 75 0.31 -12.48 -9.64
C HIS A 75 0.36 -13.56 -10.73
N CYS A 76 0.44 -13.17 -11.99
CA CYS A 76 0.43 -14.09 -13.11
C CYS A 76 1.55 -15.13 -13.06
N LEU A 77 2.76 -14.72 -12.66
CA LEU A 77 3.94 -15.58 -12.66
C LEU A 77 4.06 -16.48 -11.41
N PHE A 78 3.56 -16.02 -10.25
CA PHE A 78 3.75 -16.75 -8.99
C PHE A 78 2.52 -17.52 -8.53
N TYR A 79 1.30 -17.09 -8.88
CA TYR A 79 0.07 -17.76 -8.41
C TYR A 79 -0.58 -18.65 -9.46
N GLU A 80 -0.60 -18.21 -10.73
CA GLU A 80 -1.26 -18.93 -11.82
C GLU A 80 -0.38 -19.04 -13.08
N PRO A 81 0.90 -19.47 -12.98
CA PRO A 81 1.83 -19.43 -14.10
C PRO A 81 1.37 -20.29 -15.29
N GLN A 82 0.75 -21.44 -15.03
CA GLN A 82 0.30 -22.34 -16.09
C GLN A 82 -0.79 -21.71 -16.95
N HIS A 83 -1.76 -21.02 -16.32
CA HIS A 83 -2.84 -20.34 -17.04
C HIS A 83 -2.31 -19.19 -17.91
N TYR A 84 -1.50 -18.29 -17.31
CA TYR A 84 -1.06 -17.09 -18.02
C TYR A 84 0.07 -17.33 -19.02
N LEU A 85 0.86 -18.39 -18.86
CA LEU A 85 1.83 -18.81 -19.90
C LEU A 85 1.13 -19.45 -21.11
N ALA A 86 0.03 -20.20 -20.86
CA ALA A 86 -0.78 -20.74 -21.94
C ALA A 86 -1.62 -19.67 -22.66
N HIS A 87 -2.04 -18.63 -21.93
CA HIS A 87 -2.90 -17.57 -22.46
C HIS A 87 -2.32 -16.16 -22.16
N PRO A 88 -1.24 -15.71 -22.83
CA PRO A 88 -0.55 -14.47 -22.50
C PRO A 88 -1.44 -13.21 -22.56
N LEU A 89 -2.44 -13.19 -23.43
CA LEU A 89 -3.38 -12.07 -23.53
C LEU A 89 -4.25 -11.93 -22.28
N ALA A 90 -4.49 -13.01 -21.53
CA ALA A 90 -5.25 -13.01 -20.30
C ALA A 90 -4.59 -12.12 -19.20
N ILE A 91 -3.28 -11.90 -19.28
CA ILE A 91 -2.57 -10.98 -18.40
C ILE A 91 -3.23 -9.59 -18.41
N ILE A 92 -3.69 -9.14 -19.58
CA ILE A 92 -4.30 -7.82 -19.78
C ILE A 92 -5.82 -7.92 -19.71
N THR A 93 -6.43 -8.88 -20.40
CA THR A 93 -7.89 -8.94 -20.54
C THR A 93 -8.60 -9.31 -19.23
N GLU A 94 -7.94 -10.06 -18.35
CA GLU A 94 -8.50 -10.51 -17.07
C GLU A 94 -8.11 -9.62 -15.88
N ILE A 95 -7.53 -8.45 -16.11
CA ILE A 95 -7.12 -7.53 -15.03
C ILE A 95 -8.32 -7.11 -14.15
N ARG A 96 -9.53 -7.10 -14.72
CA ARG A 96 -10.75 -6.79 -13.98
C ARG A 96 -11.19 -7.88 -13.00
N ASN A 97 -10.75 -9.11 -13.22
CA ASN A 97 -11.06 -10.25 -12.33
C ASN A 97 -10.23 -10.21 -11.03
N GLY A 98 -9.35 -9.22 -10.90
CA GLY A 98 -8.43 -9.10 -9.78
C GLY A 98 -7.06 -9.70 -10.11
N GLY A 99 -6.39 -10.26 -9.08
CA GLY A 99 -5.08 -10.88 -9.25
C GLY A 99 -3.96 -9.85 -9.30
N MET A 100 -3.68 -9.25 -8.15
CA MET A 100 -2.55 -8.34 -7.94
C MET A 100 -1.74 -8.79 -6.73
N ALA A 101 -0.43 -8.95 -6.89
CA ALA A 101 0.48 -9.44 -5.86
C ALA A 101 1.32 -8.30 -5.28
N SER A 102 1.31 -8.15 -3.96
CA SER A 102 2.05 -7.08 -3.26
C SER A 102 3.57 -7.19 -3.43
N HIS A 103 4.11 -8.40 -3.43
CA HIS A 103 5.55 -8.63 -3.69
C HIS A 103 5.93 -8.23 -5.13
N GLY A 104 5.07 -8.52 -6.12
CA GLY A 104 5.25 -8.06 -7.49
C GLY A 104 5.21 -6.54 -7.59
N ALA A 105 4.30 -5.89 -6.85
CA ALA A 105 4.25 -4.43 -6.75
C ALA A 105 5.56 -3.83 -6.20
N ALA A 106 6.11 -4.44 -5.14
CA ALA A 106 7.36 -3.99 -4.54
C ALA A 106 8.55 -4.10 -5.53
N VAL A 107 8.70 -5.25 -6.18
CA VAL A 107 9.74 -5.47 -7.21
C VAL A 107 9.55 -4.50 -8.38
N GLY A 108 8.32 -4.35 -8.86
CA GLY A 108 7.98 -3.40 -9.92
C GLY A 108 8.37 -1.98 -9.54
N LEU A 109 8.00 -1.53 -8.33
CA LEU A 109 8.36 -0.20 -7.84
C LEU A 109 9.88 0.03 -7.80
N LEU A 110 10.66 -0.95 -7.31
CA LEU A 110 12.12 -0.85 -7.29
C LEU A 110 12.69 -0.68 -8.70
N ILE A 111 12.19 -1.47 -9.67
CA ILE A 111 12.59 -1.33 -11.07
C ILE A 111 12.17 0.03 -11.64
N GLY A 112 10.93 0.46 -11.37
CA GLY A 112 10.40 1.76 -11.81
C GLY A 112 11.22 2.92 -11.29
N LEU A 113 11.61 2.89 -10.01
CA LEU A 113 12.49 3.90 -9.41
C LEU A 113 13.90 3.88 -10.01
N TRP A 114 14.42 2.71 -10.36
CA TRP A 114 15.70 2.60 -11.06
C TRP A 114 15.64 3.24 -12.44
N LEU A 115 14.59 2.95 -13.23
CA LEU A 115 14.35 3.56 -14.54
C LEU A 115 14.15 5.08 -14.43
N PHE A 116 13.35 5.54 -13.46
CA PHE A 116 13.16 6.94 -13.15
C PHE A 116 14.49 7.64 -12.86
N SER A 117 15.32 7.06 -11.97
CA SER A 117 16.62 7.62 -11.57
C SER A 117 17.55 7.75 -12.76
N ARG A 118 17.60 6.72 -13.62
CA ARG A 118 18.38 6.75 -14.87
C ARG A 118 17.92 7.86 -15.81
N ARG A 119 16.60 8.00 -16.00
CA ARG A 119 16.01 8.99 -16.90
C ARG A 119 16.24 10.43 -16.43
N ASN A 120 16.09 10.67 -15.14
CA ASN A 120 16.20 12.00 -14.54
C ASN A 120 17.61 12.33 -14.05
N LYS A 121 18.59 11.44 -14.25
CA LYS A 121 20.00 11.60 -13.81
C LYS A 121 20.11 11.86 -12.30
N LEU A 122 19.23 11.25 -11.50
CA LEU A 122 19.24 11.32 -10.05
C LEU A 122 19.84 10.04 -9.45
N PRO A 123 20.51 10.12 -8.29
CA PRO A 123 20.98 8.92 -7.61
C PRO A 123 19.82 7.99 -7.25
N TYR A 124 19.97 6.69 -7.51
CA TYR A 124 18.90 5.71 -7.19
C TYR A 124 18.53 5.71 -5.71
N ILE A 125 19.52 5.80 -4.84
CA ILE A 125 19.32 5.86 -3.39
C ILE A 125 18.52 7.10 -2.99
N TRP A 126 18.73 8.24 -3.66
CA TRP A 126 17.91 9.44 -3.45
C TRP A 126 16.41 9.15 -3.69
N SER A 127 16.10 8.45 -4.75
CA SER A 127 14.72 8.07 -5.09
C SER A 127 14.12 7.13 -4.06
N LEU A 128 14.90 6.12 -3.60
CA LEU A 128 14.47 5.19 -2.56
C LEU A 128 14.19 5.91 -1.23
N ASP A 129 15.06 6.81 -0.82
CA ASP A 129 14.87 7.55 0.44
C ASP A 129 13.58 8.37 0.46
N ARG A 130 13.26 9.06 -0.65
CA ARG A 130 12.07 9.92 -0.71
C ARG A 130 10.78 9.13 -0.85
N ILE A 131 10.81 8.00 -1.56
CA ILE A 131 9.62 7.18 -1.75
C ILE A 131 9.18 6.45 -0.46
N MET A 132 10.09 6.18 0.47
CA MET A 132 9.77 5.48 1.72
C MET A 132 8.72 6.22 2.57
N ILE A 133 8.73 7.55 2.56
CA ILE A 133 7.76 8.38 3.32
C ILE A 133 6.34 8.18 2.79
N PRO A 134 6.04 8.46 1.50
CA PRO A 134 4.70 8.25 0.96
C PRO A 134 4.31 6.77 0.92
N VAL A 135 5.24 5.83 0.79
CA VAL A 135 4.93 4.40 0.87
C VAL A 135 4.42 4.01 2.25
N ALA A 136 4.97 4.57 3.32
CA ALA A 136 4.49 4.31 4.68
C ALA A 136 3.02 4.77 4.85
N ILE A 137 2.68 6.00 4.47
CA ILE A 137 1.28 6.45 4.59
C ILE A 137 0.35 5.74 3.60
N GLY A 138 0.85 5.39 2.42
CA GLY A 138 0.14 4.56 1.45
C GLY A 138 -0.16 3.17 1.99
N GLY A 139 0.79 2.56 2.71
CA GLY A 139 0.60 1.29 3.42
C GLY A 139 -0.55 1.36 4.43
N ALA A 140 -0.64 2.43 5.21
CA ALA A 140 -1.77 2.64 6.12
C ALA A 140 -3.11 2.69 5.37
N ALA A 141 -3.19 3.43 4.26
CA ALA A 141 -4.40 3.51 3.44
C ALA A 141 -4.82 2.14 2.89
N VAL A 142 -3.86 1.34 2.41
CA VAL A 142 -4.13 -0.02 1.93
C VAL A 142 -4.66 -0.90 3.07
N ARG A 143 -4.12 -0.81 4.30
CA ARG A 143 -4.64 -1.56 5.45
C ARG A 143 -6.07 -1.16 5.83
N PHE A 144 -6.43 0.10 5.73
CA PHE A 144 -7.85 0.50 5.83
C PHE A 144 -8.70 -0.11 4.70
N GLY A 145 -8.18 -0.19 3.49
CA GLY A 145 -8.82 -0.89 2.39
C GLY A 145 -9.10 -2.37 2.69
N ASN A 146 -8.10 -3.09 3.25
CA ASN A 146 -8.26 -4.47 3.70
C ASN A 146 -9.33 -4.61 4.80
N LEU A 147 -9.41 -3.66 5.74
CA LEU A 147 -10.44 -3.63 6.77
C LEU A 147 -11.84 -3.51 6.16
N PHE A 148 -12.05 -2.62 5.20
CA PHE A 148 -13.33 -2.48 4.49
C PHE A 148 -13.72 -3.76 3.74
N ASN A 149 -12.76 -4.48 3.18
CA ASN A 149 -13.00 -5.77 2.54
C ASN A 149 -13.17 -6.93 3.53
N SER A 150 -12.92 -6.74 4.83
CA SER A 150 -12.88 -7.81 5.85
C SER A 150 -11.88 -8.92 5.50
N GLU A 151 -10.70 -8.54 5.01
CA GLU A 151 -9.62 -9.47 4.61
C GLU A 151 -8.35 -9.24 5.44
N ILE A 152 -7.46 -10.25 5.51
CA ILE A 152 -6.21 -10.21 6.30
C ILE A 152 -6.50 -9.95 7.78
N VAL A 153 -7.48 -10.67 8.32
CA VAL A 153 -7.86 -10.62 9.74
C VAL A 153 -6.87 -11.41 10.59
N GLY A 154 -6.81 -11.07 11.88
CA GLY A 154 -5.91 -11.74 12.82
C GLY A 154 -6.48 -13.02 13.41
N SER A 155 -5.75 -13.60 14.36
CA SER A 155 -6.18 -14.77 15.12
C SER A 155 -7.40 -14.48 16.00
N VAL A 156 -8.07 -15.54 16.43
CA VAL A 156 -9.18 -15.46 17.41
C VAL A 156 -8.65 -14.87 18.72
N THR A 157 -9.48 -14.04 19.38
CA THR A 157 -9.11 -13.33 20.59
C THR A 157 -10.29 -13.11 21.52
N ASP A 158 -10.02 -13.00 22.82
CA ASP A 158 -10.97 -12.61 23.84
C ASP A 158 -10.84 -11.13 24.25
N MET A 159 -10.01 -10.37 23.54
CA MET A 159 -9.77 -8.96 23.87
C MET A 159 -11.01 -8.10 23.59
N PRO A 160 -11.30 -7.09 24.46
CA PRO A 160 -12.53 -6.28 24.36
C PRO A 160 -12.62 -5.39 23.12
N TRP A 161 -11.54 -5.25 22.36
CA TRP A 161 -11.50 -4.55 21.07
C TRP A 161 -11.46 -5.49 19.86
N GLY A 162 -11.75 -6.79 20.07
CA GLY A 162 -11.83 -7.76 18.98
C GLY A 162 -13.02 -7.46 18.05
N PHE A 163 -12.91 -7.86 16.80
CA PHE A 163 -13.92 -7.66 15.77
C PHE A 163 -14.58 -8.98 15.36
N LYS A 164 -15.90 -8.98 15.20
CA LYS A 164 -16.64 -10.02 14.49
C LYS A 164 -16.79 -9.62 13.04
N PHE A 165 -16.01 -10.22 12.15
CA PHE A 165 -16.05 -9.93 10.72
C PHE A 165 -17.16 -10.72 10.04
N VAL A 166 -18.39 -10.25 10.15
CA VAL A 166 -19.61 -10.96 9.72
C VAL A 166 -19.55 -11.32 8.23
N ARG A 167 -18.99 -10.46 7.40
CA ARG A 167 -18.90 -10.70 5.94
C ARG A 167 -17.92 -11.82 5.55
N LEU A 168 -16.96 -12.13 6.39
CA LEU A 168 -16.04 -13.25 6.19
C LEU A 168 -16.71 -14.60 6.47
N TYR A 169 -17.68 -14.60 7.38
CA TYR A 169 -18.39 -15.79 7.87
C TYR A 169 -19.88 -15.71 7.59
N ARG A 170 -20.27 -15.47 6.32
CA ARG A 170 -21.66 -15.20 5.90
C ARG A 170 -22.63 -16.33 6.20
N ASP A 171 -22.11 -17.56 6.25
CA ASP A 171 -22.92 -18.77 6.46
C ASP A 171 -23.10 -19.10 7.95
N LEU A 172 -22.50 -18.32 8.86
CA LEU A 172 -22.62 -18.51 10.28
C LEU A 172 -23.59 -17.50 10.91
N PRO A 173 -24.38 -17.91 11.92
CA PRO A 173 -25.11 -16.97 12.74
C PRO A 173 -24.15 -16.08 13.54
N LEU A 174 -24.57 -14.86 13.88
CA LEU A 174 -23.70 -13.85 14.51
C LEU A 174 -23.02 -14.37 15.80
N ASP A 175 -23.69 -15.21 16.56
CA ASP A 175 -23.14 -15.77 17.81
C ASP A 175 -21.98 -16.74 17.55
N ALA A 176 -22.00 -17.45 16.41
CA ALA A 176 -20.97 -18.38 16.01
C ALA A 176 -19.77 -17.71 15.27
N VAL A 177 -19.92 -16.43 14.88
CA VAL A 177 -18.80 -15.70 14.25
C VAL A 177 -17.69 -15.48 15.29
N PRO A 178 -16.45 -15.94 15.01
CA PRO A 178 -15.34 -15.76 15.94
C PRO A 178 -14.96 -14.29 16.09
N VAL A 179 -14.57 -13.91 17.31
CA VAL A 179 -13.98 -12.61 17.59
C VAL A 179 -12.49 -12.69 17.21
N GLN A 180 -12.02 -11.77 16.37
CA GLN A 180 -10.65 -11.79 15.84
C GLN A 180 -9.97 -10.44 16.02
N HIS A 181 -8.64 -10.47 16.09
CA HIS A 181 -7.85 -9.24 16.10
C HIS A 181 -8.00 -8.47 14.80
N PRO A 182 -8.31 -7.14 14.84
CA PRO A 182 -8.30 -6.28 13.66
C PRO A 182 -6.85 -5.91 13.29
N THR A 183 -6.07 -6.87 12.78
CA THR A 183 -4.64 -6.70 12.45
C THR A 183 -4.42 -5.60 11.45
N GLN A 184 -5.39 -5.33 10.58
CA GLN A 184 -5.36 -4.22 9.63
C GLN A 184 -5.19 -2.87 10.35
N LEU A 185 -5.88 -2.66 11.50
CA LEU A 185 -5.76 -1.44 12.30
C LEU A 185 -4.40 -1.36 13.00
N TYR A 186 -3.89 -2.49 13.49
CA TYR A 186 -2.57 -2.51 14.13
C TYR A 186 -1.47 -2.16 13.14
N GLU A 187 -1.52 -2.77 11.96
CA GLU A 187 -0.57 -2.48 10.90
C GLU A 187 -0.71 -1.05 10.37
N ALA A 188 -1.96 -0.55 10.20
CA ALA A 188 -2.18 0.84 9.81
C ALA A 188 -1.56 1.82 10.81
N LEU A 189 -1.72 1.57 12.12
CA LEU A 189 -1.10 2.37 13.17
C LEU A 189 0.43 2.34 13.08
N CYS A 190 1.02 1.15 12.90
CA CYS A 190 2.47 1.02 12.71
C CYS A 190 2.96 1.82 11.49
N TYR A 191 2.23 1.77 10.38
CA TYR A 191 2.56 2.56 9.20
C TYR A 191 2.44 4.08 9.44
N VAL A 192 1.40 4.53 10.16
CA VAL A 192 1.25 5.96 10.53
C VAL A 192 2.39 6.42 11.43
N VAL A 193 2.78 5.62 12.42
CA VAL A 193 3.92 5.92 13.29
C VAL A 193 5.22 5.97 12.47
N THR A 194 5.45 4.99 11.59
CA THR A 194 6.60 4.96 10.69
C THR A 194 6.63 6.20 9.81
N PHE A 195 5.51 6.57 9.21
CA PHE A 195 5.38 7.80 8.43
C PHE A 195 5.77 9.02 9.27
N GLY A 196 5.23 9.16 10.48
CA GLY A 196 5.53 10.28 11.38
C GLY A 196 7.01 10.39 11.71
N VAL A 197 7.67 9.25 12.00
CA VAL A 197 9.11 9.20 12.27
C VAL A 197 9.92 9.60 11.05
N LEU A 198 9.63 9.01 9.87
CA LEU A 198 10.34 9.33 8.63
C LEU A 198 10.14 10.79 8.22
N TRP A 199 8.92 11.30 8.35
CA TRP A 199 8.58 12.69 8.10
C TRP A 199 9.37 13.63 9.01
N TRP A 200 9.36 13.35 10.31
CA TRP A 200 10.11 14.13 11.30
C TRP A 200 11.62 14.11 11.03
N LEU A 201 12.20 12.95 10.71
CA LEU A 201 13.61 12.82 10.35
C LEU A 201 13.95 13.64 9.09
N TYR A 202 13.07 13.61 8.07
CA TYR A 202 13.27 14.35 6.83
C TYR A 202 13.27 15.87 7.06
N TYR A 203 12.38 16.39 7.94
CA TYR A 203 12.26 17.82 8.19
C TYR A 203 13.21 18.37 9.25
N ARG A 204 13.67 17.55 10.18
CA ARG A 204 14.58 17.99 11.27
C ARG A 204 16.01 18.23 10.79
N ARG A 205 16.45 17.59 9.72
CA ARG A 205 17.81 17.73 9.20
C ARG A 205 17.77 18.52 7.92
N ASP A 206 18.79 19.39 7.74
CA ASP A 206 18.97 20.14 6.50
C ASP A 206 19.08 19.20 5.29
N THR A 207 18.68 19.73 4.14
CA THR A 207 18.67 19.03 2.85
C THR A 207 19.93 18.22 2.61
N GLY A 208 19.87 16.92 2.73
CA GLY A 208 21.04 16.03 2.54
C GLY A 208 20.97 14.74 3.37
N VAL A 209 20.02 14.61 4.29
CA VAL A 209 19.88 13.36 5.06
C VAL A 209 19.32 12.27 4.18
N ARG A 210 20.09 11.24 4.05
CA ARG A 210 19.70 9.98 3.46
C ARG A 210 18.92 9.19 4.51
N LEU A 211 17.67 8.85 4.22
CA LEU A 211 16.79 8.06 5.10
C LEU A 211 17.06 6.55 4.93
N SER A 212 17.87 6.17 3.96
CA SER A 212 18.24 4.80 3.69
C SER A 212 19.21 4.29 4.75
N LEU A 213 18.86 3.18 5.37
CA LEU A 213 19.73 2.46 6.33
C LEU A 213 21.05 1.96 5.68
N ILE A 214 21.14 1.97 4.36
CA ILE A 214 22.33 1.51 3.61
C ILE A 214 23.50 2.51 3.72
N HIS A 215 23.24 3.78 4.05
CA HIS A 215 24.25 4.84 4.07
C HIS A 215 24.76 5.27 5.45
N ILE A 216 24.52 4.48 6.49
CA ILE A 216 25.12 4.75 7.82
C ILE A 216 26.66 4.67 7.78
N SER A 217 27.24 4.09 6.74
CA SER A 217 28.68 3.81 6.61
C SER A 217 29.44 4.68 5.61
N GLU A 218 28.79 5.57 4.86
CA GLU A 218 29.58 6.47 3.98
C GLU A 218 30.04 7.71 4.75
N PRO A 219 31.37 7.97 4.81
CA PRO A 219 31.88 9.19 5.38
C PRO A 219 31.42 10.38 4.53
N THR A 220 30.91 11.40 5.22
CA THR A 220 30.63 12.71 4.62
C THR A 220 31.87 13.18 3.86
N ARG A 221 31.82 13.24 2.54
CA ARG A 221 32.86 13.97 1.78
C ARG A 221 32.66 15.45 2.04
N PRO A 222 33.75 16.16 2.33
CA PRO A 222 33.76 17.61 2.52
C PRO A 222 33.33 18.35 1.26
#